data_83c9ecd0ed8a18a47f3a188901b5e1dd
#
_entry.id   83c9ecd0ed8a18a47f3a188901b5e1dd
#
_cell.length_a   1.000
_cell.length_b   1.000
_cell.length_c   1.000
_cell.angle_alpha   90.00
_cell.angle_beta   90.00
_cell.angle_gamma   90.00
#
_symmetry.space_group_name_H-M   'P 1'
#
loop_
_entity.id
_entity.type
_entity.pdbx_description
1 polymer ?
#
loop_
_entity_poly.entity_id
_entity_poly.type
_entity_poly.pdbx_seq_one_letter_code
_entity_poly.pdbx_strand_id
1 'polypeptide(L)'
;GDIMTPAALHNAETVDMALGCSTNTMLHLPAIANECGVAFNLDMANEISAVTPNLCHLAPAGPTYMEDLNAAGGVYAVLKELTKKHLLDTSVLTVTGKTLGENIADAENIDPTVIRPVENPYSPTGGIAVLRGNLAPEGSVVKRSAVLPEMLVHEGPARVFDSEEEAQAAINAGAIHPGDVVVIRYEGPKGGPGMREMLNPTSAIMGMGLGNSVALITCLLYTSD
;
A
#
# COMPACT_ATOMS: atom_id res chain seq x y z
N GLY A 1 -19.60 -8.97 -15.31
CA GLY A 1 -19.04 -8.29 -16.47
C GLY A 1 -19.16 -6.77 -16.43
N ASP A 2 -20.36 -6.23 -16.16
CA ASP A 2 -20.62 -4.81 -16.45
C ASP A 2 -19.97 -3.83 -15.45
N ILE A 3 -19.69 -4.27 -14.22
CA ILE A 3 -19.09 -3.45 -13.17
C ILE A 3 -17.57 -3.69 -13.08
N MET A 4 -17.14 -4.95 -13.15
CA MET A 4 -15.73 -5.31 -13.02
C MET A 4 -15.04 -5.16 -14.38
N THR A 5 -14.77 -3.95 -14.77
CA THR A 5 -14.10 -3.57 -16.02
C THR A 5 -12.65 -3.14 -15.77
N PRO A 6 -11.79 -3.12 -16.81
CA PRO A 6 -10.43 -2.57 -16.67
C PRO A 6 -10.43 -1.15 -16.07
N ALA A 7 -11.34 -0.28 -16.51
CA ALA A 7 -11.46 1.08 -16.00
C ALA A 7 -11.89 1.12 -14.52
N ALA A 8 -12.77 0.23 -14.07
CA ALA A 8 -13.18 0.15 -12.68
C ALA A 8 -12.02 -0.32 -11.78
N LEU A 9 -11.21 -1.28 -12.23
CA LEU A 9 -10.02 -1.74 -11.51
C LEU A 9 -8.92 -0.67 -11.49
N HIS A 10 -8.73 0.06 -12.58
CA HIS A 10 -7.84 1.22 -12.61
C HIS A 10 -8.29 2.29 -11.60
N ASN A 11 -9.58 2.59 -11.52
CA ASN A 11 -10.11 3.51 -10.52
C ASN A 11 -9.85 3.02 -9.09
N ALA A 12 -10.06 1.72 -8.83
CA ALA A 12 -9.81 1.14 -7.51
C ALA A 12 -8.35 1.29 -7.08
N GLU A 13 -7.42 0.99 -7.98
CA GLU A 13 -5.98 1.17 -7.76
C GLU A 13 -5.61 2.64 -7.55
N THR A 14 -6.19 3.55 -8.34
CA THR A 14 -5.97 4.99 -8.17
C THR A 14 -6.39 5.47 -6.78
N VAL A 15 -7.53 5.00 -6.27
CA VAL A 15 -7.98 5.33 -4.92
C VAL A 15 -7.06 4.73 -3.86
N ASP A 16 -6.60 3.49 -4.06
CA ASP A 16 -5.63 2.82 -3.19
C ASP A 16 -4.36 3.66 -3.04
N MET A 17 -3.82 4.14 -4.16
CA MET A 17 -2.64 5.02 -4.19
C MET A 17 -2.87 6.34 -3.47
N ALA A 18 -4.05 6.95 -3.65
CA ALA A 18 -4.38 8.24 -3.04
C ALA A 18 -4.59 8.15 -1.53
N LEU A 19 -5.19 7.07 -1.05
CA LEU A 19 -5.40 6.81 0.38
C LEU A 19 -4.13 6.31 1.07
N GLY A 20 -3.21 5.68 0.34
CA GLY A 20 -2.08 4.95 0.92
C GLY A 20 -2.57 3.76 1.73
N CYS A 21 -3.33 2.88 1.11
CA CYS A 21 -3.93 1.70 1.72
C CYS A 21 -2.91 0.63 2.13
N SER A 22 -3.34 -0.62 2.24
CA SER A 22 -2.48 -1.74 2.59
C SER A 22 -1.79 -2.32 1.36
N THR A 23 -0.55 -2.79 1.52
CA THR A 23 0.16 -3.59 0.50
C THR A 23 -0.60 -4.86 0.10
N ASN A 24 -1.54 -5.33 0.93
CA ASN A 24 -2.44 -6.46 0.60
C ASN A 24 -3.28 -6.20 -0.65
N THR A 25 -3.53 -4.95 -1.01
CA THR A 25 -4.24 -4.58 -2.24
C THR A 25 -3.51 -5.09 -3.48
N MET A 26 -2.18 -5.09 -3.45
CA MET A 26 -1.34 -5.60 -4.54
C MET A 26 -1.44 -7.13 -4.74
N LEU A 27 -2.03 -7.85 -3.80
CA LEU A 27 -2.39 -9.25 -3.95
C LEU A 27 -3.87 -9.40 -4.36
N HIS A 28 -4.76 -8.67 -3.68
CA HIS A 28 -6.19 -8.87 -3.82
C HIS A 28 -6.76 -8.29 -5.11
N LEU A 29 -6.33 -7.11 -5.56
CA LEU A 29 -6.80 -6.56 -6.83
C LEU A 29 -6.39 -7.41 -8.04
N PRO A 30 -5.13 -7.88 -8.16
CA PRO A 30 -4.77 -8.83 -9.21
C PRO A 30 -5.58 -10.13 -9.17
N ALA A 31 -5.85 -10.68 -7.97
CA ALA A 31 -6.68 -11.88 -7.82
C ALA A 31 -8.12 -11.66 -8.28
N ILE A 32 -8.74 -10.54 -7.90
CA ILE A 32 -10.09 -10.16 -8.34
C ILE A 32 -10.10 -9.94 -9.86
N ALA A 33 -9.10 -9.27 -10.41
CA ALA A 33 -8.97 -9.03 -11.84
C ALA A 33 -8.88 -10.36 -12.61
N ASN A 34 -8.07 -11.31 -12.15
CA ASN A 34 -7.94 -12.63 -12.74
C ASN A 34 -9.28 -13.38 -12.78
N GLU A 35 -10.04 -13.40 -11.68
CA GLU A 35 -11.36 -14.02 -11.62
C GLU A 35 -12.37 -13.35 -12.56
N CYS A 36 -12.18 -12.08 -12.85
CA CYS A 36 -13.02 -11.32 -13.77
C CYS A 36 -12.54 -11.38 -15.25
N GLY A 37 -11.41 -12.05 -15.52
CA GLY A 37 -10.79 -12.11 -16.84
C GLY A 37 -10.21 -10.77 -17.30
N VAL A 38 -9.85 -9.89 -16.37
CA VAL A 38 -9.24 -8.57 -16.63
C VAL A 38 -7.74 -8.65 -16.39
N ALA A 39 -6.94 -8.17 -17.33
CA ALA A 39 -5.51 -8.07 -17.16
C ALA A 39 -5.17 -6.99 -16.13
N PHE A 40 -4.43 -7.36 -15.09
CA PHE A 40 -3.90 -6.47 -14.07
C PHE A 40 -2.57 -7.01 -13.57
N ASN A 41 -1.55 -6.17 -13.50
CA ASN A 41 -0.22 -6.56 -13.05
C ASN A 41 0.45 -5.46 -12.22
N LEU A 42 1.57 -5.79 -11.58
CA LEU A 42 2.29 -4.87 -10.70
C LEU A 42 2.91 -3.67 -11.42
N ASP A 43 3.20 -3.76 -12.71
CA ASP A 43 3.74 -2.61 -13.47
C ASP A 43 2.68 -1.54 -13.65
N MET A 44 1.42 -1.92 -13.87
CA MET A 44 0.27 -1.00 -13.89
C MET A 44 0.14 -0.24 -12.57
N ALA A 45 0.37 -0.90 -11.44
CA ALA A 45 0.34 -0.26 -10.12
C ALA A 45 1.40 0.86 -10.02
N ASN A 46 2.61 0.64 -10.52
CA ASN A 46 3.65 1.69 -10.56
C ASN A 46 3.29 2.85 -11.50
N GLU A 47 2.71 2.56 -12.66
CA GLU A 47 2.26 3.59 -13.61
C GLU A 47 1.19 4.47 -12.97
N ILE A 48 0.20 3.88 -12.32
CA ILE A 48 -0.86 4.59 -11.60
C ILE A 48 -0.29 5.38 -10.43
N SER A 49 0.60 4.77 -9.63
CA SER A 49 1.25 5.41 -8.50
C SER A 49 2.04 6.66 -8.92
N ALA A 50 2.71 6.62 -10.06
CA ALA A 50 3.53 7.73 -10.54
C ALA A 50 2.73 9.02 -10.80
N VAL A 51 1.44 8.90 -11.13
CA VAL A 51 0.58 10.04 -11.50
C VAL A 51 -0.48 10.37 -10.44
N THR A 52 -0.68 9.49 -9.46
CA THR A 52 -1.71 9.66 -8.42
C THR A 52 -1.12 10.28 -7.17
N PRO A 53 -1.59 11.47 -6.74
CA PRO A 53 -1.11 12.07 -5.50
C PRO A 53 -1.60 11.30 -4.27
N ASN A 54 -0.77 11.19 -3.23
CA ASN A 54 -1.20 10.68 -1.93
C ASN A 54 -1.89 11.79 -1.13
N LEU A 55 -3.16 11.59 -0.81
CA LEU A 55 -4.03 12.61 -0.21
C LEU A 55 -4.32 12.39 1.27
N CYS A 56 -4.04 11.21 1.80
CA CYS A 56 -4.39 10.85 3.17
C CYS A 56 -3.21 10.19 3.91
N HIS A 57 -3.11 10.45 5.21
CA HIS A 57 -2.16 9.80 6.12
C HIS A 57 -2.93 9.04 7.21
N LEU A 58 -3.44 7.87 6.82
CA LEU A 58 -4.27 7.04 7.70
C LEU A 58 -3.42 6.17 8.63
N ALA A 59 -3.90 5.96 9.84
CA ALA A 59 -3.30 5.05 10.81
C ALA A 59 -3.18 3.61 10.22
N PRO A 60 -2.09 2.88 10.52
CA PRO A 60 -1.00 3.20 11.44
C PRO A 60 0.14 4.02 10.84
N ALA A 61 0.12 4.33 9.54
CA ALA A 61 1.18 5.09 8.87
C ALA A 61 1.12 6.60 9.16
N GLY A 62 -0.02 7.11 9.62
CA GLY A 62 -0.25 8.50 9.99
C GLY A 62 -1.19 8.64 11.18
N PRO A 63 -1.49 9.86 11.59
CA PRO A 63 -2.27 10.13 12.80
C PRO A 63 -3.80 10.06 12.60
N THR A 64 -4.26 9.98 11.36
CA THR A 64 -5.69 10.08 11.01
C THR A 64 -6.36 8.72 11.04
N TYR A 65 -7.49 8.59 11.70
CA TYR A 65 -8.29 7.37 11.74
C TYR A 65 -9.37 7.34 10.67
N MET A 66 -9.98 6.17 10.43
CA MET A 66 -11.05 6.01 9.45
C MET A 66 -12.32 6.80 9.81
N GLU A 67 -12.56 7.04 11.10
CA GLU A 67 -13.66 7.90 11.57
C GLU A 67 -13.45 9.37 11.20
N ASP A 68 -12.19 9.84 11.27
CA ASP A 68 -11.82 11.19 10.83
C ASP A 68 -12.01 11.33 9.31
N LEU A 69 -11.55 10.32 8.55
CA LEU A 69 -11.77 10.28 7.10
C LEU A 69 -13.25 10.32 6.76
N ASN A 70 -14.08 9.54 7.46
CA ASN A 70 -15.53 9.55 7.26
C ASN A 70 -16.14 10.93 7.55
N ALA A 71 -15.73 11.57 8.65
CA ALA A 71 -16.18 12.91 9.02
C ALA A 71 -15.74 13.98 8.00
N ALA A 72 -14.58 13.80 7.37
CA ALA A 72 -14.06 14.70 6.33
C ALA A 72 -14.75 14.55 4.96
N GLY A 73 -15.69 13.63 4.82
CA GLY A 73 -16.43 13.37 3.58
C GLY A 73 -16.21 11.96 3.01
N GLY A 74 -15.37 11.16 3.66
CA GLY A 74 -15.15 9.75 3.36
C GLY A 74 -14.45 9.50 2.03
N VAL A 75 -14.49 8.23 1.60
CA VAL A 75 -13.88 7.80 0.33
C VAL A 75 -14.49 8.53 -0.87
N TYR A 76 -15.77 8.90 -0.82
CA TYR A 76 -16.40 9.65 -1.90
C TYR A 76 -15.80 11.05 -2.08
N ALA A 77 -15.40 11.70 -1.00
CA ALA A 77 -14.69 12.98 -1.08
C ALA A 77 -13.30 12.82 -1.70
N VAL A 78 -12.59 11.73 -1.39
CA VAL A 78 -11.30 11.40 -2.03
C VAL A 78 -11.49 11.15 -3.53
N LEU A 79 -12.49 10.36 -3.92
CA LEU A 79 -12.84 10.12 -5.32
C LEU A 79 -13.14 11.44 -6.03
N LYS A 80 -13.92 12.33 -5.38
CA LYS A 80 -14.25 13.65 -5.94
C LYS A 80 -13.00 14.52 -6.11
N GLU A 81 -12.07 14.51 -5.15
CA GLU A 81 -10.79 15.21 -5.29
C GLU A 81 -10.00 14.72 -6.51
N LEU A 82 -9.89 13.41 -6.70
CA LEU A 82 -9.15 12.81 -7.81
C LEU A 82 -9.73 13.16 -9.19
N THR A 83 -11.05 13.43 -9.28
CA THR A 83 -11.67 13.86 -10.55
C THR A 83 -11.15 15.21 -11.04
N LYS A 84 -10.67 16.08 -10.16
CA LYS A 84 -10.12 17.40 -10.53
C LYS A 84 -8.88 17.30 -11.43
N LYS A 85 -8.15 16.17 -11.34
CA LYS A 85 -7.00 15.87 -12.21
C LYS A 85 -7.33 14.82 -13.29
N HIS A 86 -8.59 14.50 -13.50
CA HIS A 86 -9.03 13.50 -14.48
C HIS A 86 -8.37 12.12 -14.29
N LEU A 87 -8.10 11.73 -13.05
CA LEU A 87 -7.44 10.47 -12.73
C LEU A 87 -8.39 9.27 -12.70
N LEU A 88 -9.70 9.52 -12.72
CA LEU A 88 -10.74 8.50 -12.66
C LEU A 88 -11.62 8.52 -13.90
N ASP A 89 -12.01 7.34 -14.36
CA ASP A 89 -13.12 7.18 -15.30
C ASP A 89 -14.44 7.21 -14.51
N THR A 90 -15.12 8.34 -14.55
CA THR A 90 -16.38 8.55 -13.83
C THR A 90 -17.58 7.92 -14.51
N SER A 91 -17.43 7.40 -15.73
CA SER A 91 -18.52 6.74 -16.49
C SER A 91 -18.76 5.30 -16.10
N VAL A 92 -17.82 4.67 -15.36
CA VAL A 92 -17.95 3.26 -14.95
C VAL A 92 -19.19 3.01 -14.11
N LEU A 93 -19.88 1.91 -14.41
CA LEU A 93 -21.06 1.48 -13.67
C LEU A 93 -20.65 0.94 -12.30
N THR A 94 -21.47 1.22 -11.29
CA THR A 94 -21.25 0.74 -9.92
C THR A 94 -22.38 -0.19 -9.44
N VAL A 95 -22.22 -0.78 -8.26
CA VAL A 95 -23.23 -1.67 -7.65
C VAL A 95 -24.55 -0.97 -7.33
N THR A 96 -24.60 0.35 -7.32
CA THR A 96 -25.82 1.13 -7.11
C THR A 96 -26.70 1.20 -8.36
N GLY A 97 -26.22 0.71 -9.50
CA GLY A 97 -26.86 0.87 -10.81
C GLY A 97 -26.65 2.26 -11.43
N LYS A 98 -25.87 3.12 -10.79
CA LYS A 98 -25.45 4.43 -11.28
C LYS A 98 -23.97 4.43 -11.64
N THR A 99 -23.55 5.42 -12.40
CA THR A 99 -22.14 5.64 -12.68
C THR A 99 -21.40 6.12 -11.43
N LEU A 100 -20.06 6.00 -11.43
CA LEU A 100 -19.22 6.55 -10.36
C LEU A 100 -19.44 8.07 -10.22
N GLY A 101 -19.51 8.78 -11.36
CA GLY A 101 -19.74 10.22 -11.38
C GLY A 101 -21.05 10.65 -10.72
N GLU A 102 -22.13 9.90 -10.97
CA GLU A 102 -23.42 10.15 -10.32
C GLU A 102 -23.38 9.90 -8.80
N ASN A 103 -22.65 8.85 -8.38
CA ASN A 103 -22.53 8.53 -6.96
C ASN A 103 -21.74 9.58 -6.16
N ILE A 104 -20.74 10.20 -6.78
CA ILE A 104 -19.89 11.19 -6.11
C ILE A 104 -20.27 12.64 -6.44
N ALA A 105 -21.39 12.87 -7.13
CA ALA A 105 -21.77 14.20 -7.61
C ALA A 105 -21.81 15.22 -6.47
N ASP A 106 -22.43 14.87 -5.35
CA ASP A 106 -22.65 15.71 -4.18
C ASP A 106 -21.58 15.52 -3.09
N ALA A 107 -20.51 14.73 -3.37
CA ALA A 107 -19.45 14.54 -2.39
C ALA A 107 -18.60 15.80 -2.26
N GLU A 108 -18.25 16.14 -1.03
CA GLU A 108 -17.45 17.31 -0.68
C GLU A 108 -16.31 16.92 0.26
N ASN A 109 -15.15 17.53 0.06
CA ASN A 109 -14.04 17.47 1.02
C ASN A 109 -14.28 18.53 2.10
N ILE A 110 -14.76 18.08 3.26
CA ILE A 110 -15.16 18.94 4.37
C ILE A 110 -13.95 19.36 5.21
N ASP A 111 -12.92 18.51 5.30
CA ASP A 111 -11.71 18.80 6.06
C ASP A 111 -10.44 18.57 5.21
N PRO A 112 -9.85 19.64 4.64
CA PRO A 112 -8.61 19.56 3.86
C PRO A 112 -7.37 19.22 4.68
N THR A 113 -7.45 19.12 5.98
CA THR A 113 -6.35 18.65 6.83
C THR A 113 -6.30 17.12 6.91
N VAL A 114 -7.42 16.47 6.71
CA VAL A 114 -7.60 15.01 6.69
C VAL A 114 -7.47 14.48 5.26
N ILE A 115 -8.22 15.07 4.32
CA ILE A 115 -8.13 14.77 2.89
C ILE A 115 -7.45 15.95 2.21
N ARG A 116 -6.16 15.84 1.91
CA ARG A 116 -5.42 16.90 1.21
C ARG A 116 -6.01 17.15 -0.16
N PRO A 117 -6.13 18.42 -0.60
CA PRO A 117 -6.50 18.72 -1.98
C PRO A 117 -5.40 18.26 -2.95
N VAL A 118 -5.79 17.91 -4.17
CA VAL A 118 -4.86 17.41 -5.20
C VAL A 118 -3.78 18.43 -5.59
N GLU A 119 -3.99 19.69 -5.28
CA GLU A 119 -3.01 20.78 -5.49
C GLU A 119 -1.95 20.85 -4.38
N ASN A 120 -2.23 20.25 -3.21
CA ASN A 120 -1.32 20.25 -2.06
C ASN A 120 -1.31 18.87 -1.35
N PRO A 121 -0.93 17.79 -2.04
CA PRO A 121 -0.93 16.44 -1.49
C PRO A 121 0.20 16.23 -0.46
N TYR A 122 0.16 15.13 0.28
CA TYR A 122 1.28 14.68 1.11
C TYR A 122 2.48 14.26 0.24
N SER A 123 2.20 13.62 -0.90
CA SER A 123 3.19 13.26 -1.92
C SER A 123 2.58 13.44 -3.31
N PRO A 124 3.36 13.87 -4.31
CA PRO A 124 2.89 13.92 -5.70
C PRO A 124 2.67 12.54 -6.32
N THR A 125 3.14 11.48 -5.68
CA THR A 125 3.01 10.09 -6.12
C THR A 125 2.28 9.26 -5.06
N GLY A 126 1.78 8.10 -5.46
CA GLY A 126 0.96 7.22 -4.63
C GLY A 126 1.65 6.66 -3.39
N GLY A 127 0.84 6.15 -2.47
CA GLY A 127 1.28 5.63 -1.18
C GLY A 127 1.93 4.25 -1.24
N ILE A 128 1.83 3.55 -2.37
CA ILE A 128 2.42 2.22 -2.58
C ILE A 128 3.38 2.28 -3.78
N ALA A 129 4.45 1.51 -3.70
CA ALA A 129 5.40 1.33 -4.80
C ALA A 129 5.78 -0.13 -4.95
N VAL A 130 5.96 -0.56 -6.20
CA VAL A 130 6.51 -1.86 -6.57
C VAL A 130 8.00 -1.70 -6.87
N LEU A 131 8.82 -2.47 -6.19
CA LEU A 131 10.28 -2.48 -6.33
C LEU A 131 10.70 -3.72 -7.10
N ARG A 132 11.78 -3.60 -7.87
CA ARG A 132 12.38 -4.72 -8.59
C ARG A 132 13.88 -4.76 -8.35
N GLY A 133 14.44 -5.96 -8.35
CA GLY A 133 15.85 -6.20 -8.16
C GLY A 133 16.20 -7.68 -8.24
N ASN A 134 17.46 -8.00 -8.06
CA ASN A 134 17.94 -9.38 -8.10
C ASN A 134 17.38 -10.26 -6.96
N LEU A 135 16.96 -9.63 -5.84
CA LEU A 135 16.32 -10.34 -4.73
C LEU A 135 14.84 -10.63 -5.02
N ALA A 136 14.17 -9.75 -5.75
CA ALA A 136 12.76 -9.88 -6.12
C ALA A 136 12.58 -9.47 -7.59
N PRO A 137 12.98 -10.31 -8.56
CA PRO A 137 12.94 -9.97 -9.99
C PRO A 137 11.50 -9.79 -10.50
N GLU A 138 10.53 -10.50 -9.93
CA GLU A 138 9.12 -10.39 -10.28
C GLU A 138 8.41 -9.23 -9.56
N GLY A 139 9.07 -8.62 -8.59
CA GLY A 139 8.59 -7.46 -7.85
C GLY A 139 8.41 -7.72 -6.37
N SER A 140 8.53 -6.67 -5.60
CA SER A 140 8.14 -6.59 -4.19
C SER A 140 7.37 -5.31 -3.95
N VAL A 141 6.60 -5.23 -2.89
CA VAL A 141 5.70 -4.12 -2.61
C VAL A 141 6.12 -3.42 -1.33
N VAL A 142 6.14 -2.11 -1.35
CA VAL A 142 6.38 -1.29 -0.16
C VAL A 142 5.29 -0.23 -0.02
N LYS A 143 4.82 -0.03 1.22
CA LYS A 143 3.99 1.11 1.56
C LYS A 143 4.87 2.35 1.69
N ARG A 144 5.13 3.01 0.55
CA ARG A 144 6.02 4.17 0.45
C ARG A 144 5.59 5.30 1.37
N SER A 145 4.29 5.51 1.56
CA SER A 145 3.74 6.53 2.46
C SER A 145 4.09 6.33 3.93
N ALA A 146 4.54 5.13 4.31
CA ALA A 146 4.98 4.79 5.66
C ALA A 146 6.52 4.74 5.81
N VAL A 147 7.27 4.92 4.73
CA VAL A 147 8.74 4.91 4.75
C VAL A 147 9.25 6.30 5.06
N LEU A 148 10.11 6.41 6.06
CA LEU A 148 10.78 7.67 6.40
C LEU A 148 11.70 8.11 5.25
N PRO A 149 11.84 9.43 4.99
CA PRO A 149 12.69 9.92 3.90
C PRO A 149 14.13 9.40 3.92
N GLU A 150 14.72 9.26 5.09
CA GLU A 150 16.07 8.72 5.30
C GLU A 150 16.19 7.23 5.01
N MET A 151 15.08 6.49 5.01
CA MET A 151 15.03 5.05 4.75
C MET A 151 14.62 4.72 3.30
N LEU A 152 14.37 5.72 2.45
CA LEU A 152 14.10 5.50 1.01
C LEU A 152 15.31 4.91 0.27
N VAL A 153 16.52 5.15 0.78
CA VAL A 153 17.75 4.51 0.34
C VAL A 153 18.44 3.93 1.58
N HIS A 154 18.58 2.61 1.61
CA HIS A 154 19.17 1.94 2.76
C HIS A 154 20.10 0.81 2.29
N GLU A 155 21.25 0.71 2.92
CA GLU A 155 22.24 -0.34 2.70
C GLU A 155 22.77 -0.80 4.05
N GLY A 156 22.88 -2.12 4.23
CA GLY A 156 23.36 -2.67 5.50
C GLY A 156 23.51 -4.17 5.52
N PRO A 157 24.10 -4.71 6.61
CA PRO A 157 24.25 -6.15 6.79
C PRO A 157 22.91 -6.87 6.84
N ALA A 158 22.75 -7.94 6.04
CA ALA A 158 21.58 -8.79 6.09
C ALA A 158 21.59 -9.69 7.34
N ARG A 159 20.50 -9.65 8.10
CA ARG A 159 20.20 -10.59 9.18
C ARG A 159 19.06 -11.50 8.72
N VAL A 160 19.41 -12.69 8.30
CA VAL A 160 18.49 -13.61 7.62
C VAL A 160 17.96 -14.64 8.60
N PHE A 161 16.63 -14.81 8.60
CA PHE A 161 15.90 -15.76 9.44
C PHE A 161 14.96 -16.61 8.59
N ASP A 162 14.78 -17.87 8.98
CA ASP A 162 13.97 -18.82 8.24
C ASP A 162 12.52 -18.90 8.76
N SER A 163 12.20 -18.10 9.78
CA SER A 163 10.84 -17.95 10.30
C SER A 163 10.64 -16.61 11.00
N GLU A 164 9.37 -16.22 11.17
CA GLU A 164 8.97 -15.05 11.95
C GLU A 164 9.42 -15.19 13.42
N GLU A 165 9.28 -16.40 13.98
CA GLU A 165 9.62 -16.73 15.38
C GLU A 165 11.12 -16.53 15.65
N GLU A 166 11.99 -16.98 14.74
CA GLU A 166 13.44 -16.78 14.85
C GLU A 166 13.81 -15.29 14.80
N ALA A 167 13.24 -14.58 13.86
CA ALA A 167 13.44 -13.13 13.74
C ALA A 167 12.98 -12.40 15.00
N GLN A 168 11.78 -12.72 15.50
CA GLN A 168 11.23 -12.12 16.70
C GLN A 168 12.11 -12.39 17.93
N ALA A 169 12.61 -13.63 18.08
CA ALA A 169 13.52 -13.98 19.16
C ALA A 169 14.83 -13.18 19.09
N ALA A 170 15.40 -13.04 17.90
CA ALA A 170 16.64 -12.27 17.68
C ALA A 170 16.44 -10.77 17.97
N ILE A 171 15.32 -10.20 17.53
CA ILE A 171 14.96 -8.79 17.81
C ILE A 171 14.85 -8.59 19.33
N ASN A 172 14.07 -9.42 20.02
CA ASN A 172 13.86 -9.32 21.46
C ASN A 172 15.14 -9.53 22.28
N ALA A 173 16.07 -10.34 21.77
CA ALA A 173 17.39 -10.55 22.37
C ALA A 173 18.39 -9.38 22.14
N GLY A 174 18.00 -8.36 21.37
CA GLY A 174 18.88 -7.23 21.04
C GLY A 174 19.98 -7.58 20.04
N ALA A 175 19.80 -8.62 19.23
CA ALA A 175 20.76 -9.06 18.22
C ALA A 175 20.68 -8.25 16.90
N ILE A 176 19.68 -7.39 16.77
CA ILE A 176 19.51 -6.48 15.63
C ILE A 176 20.05 -5.10 16.02
N HIS A 177 20.85 -4.51 15.15
CA HIS A 177 21.52 -3.25 15.40
C HIS A 177 21.12 -2.19 14.37
N PRO A 178 21.28 -0.89 14.67
CA PRO A 178 21.09 0.18 13.69
C PRO A 178 21.90 -0.10 12.40
N GLY A 179 21.24 0.05 11.26
CA GLY A 179 21.83 -0.21 9.94
C GLY A 179 21.58 -1.62 9.39
N ASP A 180 21.10 -2.55 10.20
CA ASP A 180 20.82 -3.90 9.74
C ASP A 180 19.61 -3.95 8.74
N VAL A 181 19.63 -4.96 7.87
CA VAL A 181 18.50 -5.37 7.04
C VAL A 181 18.00 -6.72 7.54
N VAL A 182 16.87 -6.74 8.19
CA VAL A 182 16.23 -7.99 8.65
C VAL A 182 15.51 -8.64 7.46
N VAL A 183 15.83 -9.90 7.19
CA VAL A 183 15.24 -10.67 6.10
C VAL A 183 14.58 -11.91 6.68
N ILE A 184 13.26 -12.02 6.54
CA ILE A 184 12.48 -13.20 6.95
C ILE A 184 12.03 -13.93 5.69
N ARG A 185 12.40 -15.19 5.55
CA ARG A 185 12.13 -16.01 4.37
C ARG A 185 11.29 -17.24 4.72
N TYR A 186 10.77 -17.92 3.69
CA TYR A 186 9.96 -19.14 3.79
C TYR A 186 8.60 -18.99 4.51
N GLU A 187 8.08 -17.78 4.59
CA GLU A 187 6.78 -17.49 5.20
C GLU A 187 5.67 -17.25 4.18
N GLY A 188 6.01 -17.27 2.88
CA GLY A 188 5.06 -17.12 1.78
C GLY A 188 4.19 -18.37 1.56
N PRO A 189 3.20 -18.31 0.66
CA PRO A 189 2.24 -19.39 0.43
C PRO A 189 2.86 -20.62 -0.25
N LYS A 190 3.99 -20.50 -0.93
CA LYS A 190 4.67 -21.60 -1.58
C LYS A 190 5.78 -22.16 -0.67
N GLY A 191 5.50 -23.28 -0.02
CA GLY A 191 6.44 -23.95 0.90
C GLY A 191 6.48 -23.42 2.32
N GLY A 192 5.68 -22.38 2.63
CA GLY A 192 5.54 -21.81 3.96
C GLY A 192 4.07 -21.73 4.41
N PRO A 193 3.79 -21.13 5.57
CA PRO A 193 2.42 -21.02 6.09
C PRO A 193 1.54 -20.06 5.29
N GLY A 194 2.14 -19.13 4.54
CA GLY A 194 1.46 -18.12 3.74
C GLY A 194 0.70 -17.07 4.56
N MET A 195 0.55 -15.87 4.02
CA MET A 195 -0.33 -14.82 4.55
C MET A 195 -0.10 -14.41 6.02
N ARG A 196 1.13 -14.55 6.53
CA ARG A 196 1.48 -14.00 7.85
C ARG A 196 1.66 -12.48 7.74
N GLU A 197 1.11 -11.75 8.67
CA GLU A 197 1.07 -10.26 8.63
C GLU A 197 2.39 -9.60 9.08
N MET A 198 3.33 -10.33 9.66
CA MET A 198 4.63 -9.82 10.16
C MET A 198 4.48 -8.59 11.09
N LEU A 199 3.38 -8.49 11.81
CA LEU A 199 3.12 -7.36 12.71
C LEU A 199 4.05 -7.40 13.92
N ASN A 200 4.36 -8.60 14.45
CA ASN A 200 5.19 -8.75 15.64
C ASN A 200 6.64 -8.28 15.40
N PRO A 201 7.37 -8.75 14.37
CA PRO A 201 8.71 -8.26 14.07
C PRO A 201 8.75 -6.75 13.80
N THR A 202 7.78 -6.23 13.03
CA THR A 202 7.67 -4.80 12.75
C THR A 202 7.49 -3.99 14.03
N SER A 203 6.54 -4.40 14.88
CA SER A 203 6.26 -3.73 16.15
C SER A 203 7.45 -3.80 17.11
N ALA A 204 8.16 -4.94 17.15
CA ALA A 204 9.33 -5.11 17.98
C ALA A 204 10.49 -4.19 17.54
N ILE A 205 10.78 -4.10 16.24
CA ILE A 205 11.78 -3.17 15.68
C ILE A 205 11.41 -1.73 16.06
N MET A 206 10.17 -1.33 15.90
CA MET A 206 9.68 0.00 16.27
C MET A 206 9.79 0.23 17.77
N GLY A 207 9.36 -0.74 18.59
CA GLY A 207 9.40 -0.68 20.05
C GLY A 207 10.82 -0.57 20.63
N MET A 208 11.82 -1.09 19.93
CA MET A 208 13.23 -0.96 20.28
C MET A 208 13.88 0.34 19.79
N GLY A 209 13.13 1.23 19.15
CA GLY A 209 13.62 2.50 18.60
C GLY A 209 14.47 2.35 17.34
N LEU A 210 14.38 1.21 16.65
CA LEU A 210 15.17 0.89 15.45
C LEU A 210 14.44 1.20 14.13
N GLY A 211 13.21 1.69 14.18
CA GLY A 211 12.37 1.89 12.99
C GLY A 211 12.89 2.91 11.97
N ASN A 212 13.83 3.78 12.37
CA ASN A 212 14.48 4.77 11.51
C ASN A 212 15.86 4.33 11.00
N SER A 213 16.28 3.10 11.27
CA SER A 213 17.64 2.63 10.97
C SER A 213 17.73 1.16 10.58
N VAL A 214 16.63 0.42 10.63
CA VAL A 214 16.57 -1.00 10.26
C VAL A 214 15.50 -1.17 9.17
N ALA A 215 15.88 -1.83 8.08
CA ALA A 215 14.94 -2.25 7.05
C ALA A 215 14.45 -3.68 7.32
N LEU A 216 13.18 -3.97 6.96
CA LEU A 216 12.60 -5.30 7.04
C LEU A 216 12.15 -5.75 5.65
N ILE A 217 12.60 -6.93 5.24
CA ILE A 217 12.20 -7.62 4.02
C ILE A 217 11.58 -8.95 4.42
N THR A 218 10.43 -9.27 3.86
CA THR A 218 9.72 -10.51 4.18
C THR A 218 9.04 -11.09 2.94
N CYS A 219 8.89 -12.41 2.93
CA CYS A 219 8.24 -13.18 1.88
C CYS A 219 6.76 -13.39 2.25
N LEU A 220 5.97 -12.33 2.22
CA LEU A 220 4.59 -12.32 2.72
C LEU A 220 3.55 -12.72 1.68
N LEU A 221 3.61 -12.12 0.51
CA LEU A 221 2.53 -12.11 -0.46
C LEU A 221 2.84 -12.81 -1.76
N TYR A 222 4.12 -12.93 -2.11
CA TYR A 222 4.56 -13.55 -3.36
C TYR A 222 5.56 -14.66 -3.09
N THR A 223 5.36 -15.75 -3.79
CA THR A 223 6.33 -16.83 -3.84
C THR A 223 7.49 -16.41 -4.71
N SER A 224 8.63 -16.16 -4.14
CA SER A 224 9.87 -16.45 -4.84
C SER A 224 10.18 -17.93 -4.65
N ASP A 225 10.56 -18.61 -5.71
CA ASP A 225 11.09 -19.95 -5.66
C ASP A 225 12.36 -20.03 -4.80
#